data_d47ab2d9af2221979419016752d83678
#
_entry.id   d47ab2d9af2221979419016752d83678
#
_cell.length_a   1.000
_cell.length_b   1.000
_cell.length_c   1.000
_cell.angle_alpha   90.00
_cell.angle_beta   90.00
_cell.angle_gamma   90.00
#
_symmetry.space_group_name_H-M   'P 1'
#
loop_
_entity.id
_entity.type
_entity.pdbx_description
1 polymer ?
#
loop_
_entity_poly.entity_id
_entity_poly.type
_entity_poly.pdbx_seq_one_letter_code
_entity_poly.pdbx_strand_id
1 'polypeptide(L)'
;MAPSQRRRSIDSSSSSSESEFSPDTRSNKKRKGGTGTGDDAQPDPTRGHHEPGYGHGDLPPPPSYSPPSTSTSNAVQPVQSVPQVPPSGYRIPLGIPSTPSFPGIERTREAPFTDADGKSPVFIGSALLQDSVHPCKIVPKIQNEPCRVSYGGTEVAHRGRFDLLPFVPAIMEFVPTSNGHVPHGRRPVKGGFEQSGSELYHAVAVIDGVKVPGKTGIHLVRVYEQILFHLNCI
;
A
#
# COMPACT_ATOMS: atom_id res chain seq x y z
N MET A 1 -56.40 39.70 -13.03
CA MET A 1 -55.24 40.42 -13.61
C MET A 1 -54.01 39.64 -13.28
N ALA A 2 -53.45 38.90 -14.25
CA ALA A 2 -52.22 38.11 -14.11
C ALA A 2 -51.12 38.74 -14.93
N PRO A 3 -49.87 38.89 -14.43
CA PRO A 3 -48.76 39.42 -15.24
C PRO A 3 -48.06 38.32 -16.02
N SER A 4 -47.89 38.61 -17.26
CA SER A 4 -47.18 37.86 -18.30
C SER A 4 -45.69 37.71 -17.98
N GLN A 5 -45.19 36.47 -18.00
CA GLN A 5 -43.76 36.17 -17.94
C GLN A 5 -43.16 36.09 -19.35
N ARG A 6 -42.22 36.99 -19.64
CA ARG A 6 -41.38 36.98 -20.83
C ARG A 6 -40.30 35.92 -20.71
N ARG A 7 -40.29 34.94 -21.62
CA ARG A 7 -39.19 34.02 -21.88
C ARG A 7 -38.09 34.80 -22.62
N ARG A 8 -36.88 34.79 -22.09
CA ARG A 8 -35.66 35.16 -22.79
C ARG A 8 -34.98 33.89 -23.28
N SER A 9 -34.90 33.76 -24.61
CA SER A 9 -34.06 32.77 -25.29
C SER A 9 -32.60 33.29 -25.21
N ILE A 10 -31.68 32.43 -24.78
CA ILE A 10 -30.25 32.67 -24.84
C ILE A 10 -29.72 31.68 -25.89
N ASP A 11 -29.36 32.22 -27.05
CA ASP A 11 -28.59 31.51 -28.08
C ASP A 11 -27.17 31.35 -27.57
N SER A 12 -26.74 30.08 -27.46
CA SER A 12 -25.36 29.70 -27.16
C SER A 12 -24.74 29.17 -28.45
N SER A 13 -23.99 30.00 -29.12
CA SER A 13 -23.11 29.64 -30.22
C SER A 13 -21.89 28.88 -29.70
N SER A 14 -21.79 27.59 -30.02
CA SER A 14 -20.65 26.75 -29.80
C SER A 14 -19.63 26.93 -30.93
N SER A 15 -18.42 27.43 -30.58
CA SER A 15 -17.25 27.35 -31.44
C SER A 15 -16.41 26.15 -31.05
N SER A 16 -16.42 25.12 -31.87
CA SER A 16 -15.52 23.97 -31.86
C SER A 16 -14.20 24.37 -32.50
N SER A 17 -13.12 24.33 -31.72
CA SER A 17 -11.75 24.29 -32.21
C SER A 17 -11.20 22.89 -32.18
N GLU A 18 -11.18 22.24 -33.32
CA GLU A 18 -10.48 20.97 -33.56
C GLU A 18 -8.98 21.29 -33.66
N SER A 19 -8.19 20.71 -32.77
CA SER A 19 -6.73 20.63 -32.88
C SER A 19 -6.37 19.20 -33.30
N GLU A 20 -6.05 19.05 -34.59
CA GLU A 20 -5.45 17.85 -35.15
C GLU A 20 -4.06 17.63 -34.54
N PHE A 21 -3.85 16.48 -33.91
CA PHE A 21 -2.53 16.04 -33.46
C PHE A 21 -2.08 14.87 -34.36
N SER A 22 -1.13 15.16 -35.26
CA SER A 22 -0.47 14.16 -36.11
C SER A 22 0.51 13.32 -35.29
N PRO A 23 0.57 11.98 -35.51
CA PRO A 23 1.58 11.14 -34.87
C PRO A 23 2.90 11.15 -35.67
N ASP A 24 3.93 11.56 -35.01
CA ASP A 24 5.30 11.58 -35.53
C ASP A 24 5.89 10.17 -35.47
N THR A 25 6.10 9.62 -36.67
CA THR A 25 6.73 8.33 -36.91
C THR A 25 8.26 8.50 -36.79
N ARG A 26 8.88 8.05 -35.69
CA ARG A 26 10.35 7.96 -35.59
C ARG A 26 10.85 6.54 -35.69
N SER A 27 11.50 6.34 -36.80
CA SER A 27 12.32 5.24 -37.31
C SER A 27 13.14 4.48 -36.25
N ASN A 28 12.97 3.17 -36.35
CA ASN A 28 13.72 2.11 -35.73
C ASN A 28 15.10 1.96 -36.40
N LYS A 29 16.18 2.36 -35.71
CA LYS A 29 17.57 2.16 -36.19
C LYS A 29 18.11 0.85 -35.67
N LYS A 30 18.03 -0.15 -36.53
CA LYS A 30 18.63 -1.49 -36.45
C LYS A 30 20.16 -1.37 -36.30
N ARG A 31 20.75 -1.76 -35.17
CA ARG A 31 22.20 -2.01 -35.04
C ARG A 31 22.45 -3.49 -35.15
N LYS A 32 23.26 -3.77 -36.16
CA LYS A 32 23.77 -5.08 -36.62
C LYS A 32 25.11 -5.38 -35.97
N GLY A 33 25.30 -6.61 -35.51
CA GLY A 33 26.56 -7.32 -35.61
C GLY A 33 27.59 -7.17 -34.47
N GLY A 34 27.86 -8.28 -33.83
CA GLY A 34 29.02 -8.53 -32.99
C GLY A 34 29.09 -10.01 -32.71
N THR A 35 29.67 -10.77 -33.67
CA THR A 35 30.10 -12.16 -33.49
C THR A 35 31.37 -12.15 -32.67
N GLY A 36 31.37 -12.79 -31.50
CA GLY A 36 32.55 -13.11 -30.71
C GLY A 36 32.56 -14.60 -30.41
N THR A 37 33.32 -15.31 -31.17
CA THR A 37 33.78 -16.70 -30.93
C THR A 37 34.87 -16.67 -29.87
N GLY A 38 34.90 -17.64 -28.96
CA GLY A 38 36.02 -17.83 -28.03
C GLY A 38 35.63 -18.70 -26.85
N ASP A 39 35.99 -19.89 -27.02
CA ASP A 39 36.81 -20.81 -26.26
C ASP A 39 36.12 -21.64 -25.17
N ASP A 40 35.99 -22.91 -25.58
CA ASP A 40 35.84 -24.10 -24.76
C ASP A 40 36.96 -24.20 -23.71
N ALA A 41 36.65 -24.13 -22.44
CA ALA A 41 37.51 -24.59 -21.35
C ALA A 41 36.85 -25.79 -20.66
N GLN A 42 37.39 -26.94 -21.00
CA GLN A 42 37.09 -28.24 -20.41
C GLN A 42 37.62 -28.30 -18.96
N PRO A 43 36.85 -28.76 -17.96
CA PRO A 43 37.39 -28.93 -16.61
C PRO A 43 38.18 -30.20 -16.46
N ASP A 44 39.36 -30.06 -15.88
CA ASP A 44 40.34 -31.10 -15.55
C ASP A 44 39.85 -31.93 -14.33
N PRO A 45 39.72 -33.28 -14.43
CA PRO A 45 39.26 -34.12 -13.33
C PRO A 45 40.42 -34.84 -12.65
N THR A 46 41.28 -34.13 -11.91
CA THR A 46 42.20 -34.81 -10.98
C THR A 46 42.68 -33.88 -9.88
N ARG A 47 41.91 -33.80 -8.81
CA ARG A 47 42.48 -33.36 -7.54
C ARG A 47 41.98 -34.25 -6.39
N GLY A 48 42.88 -35.21 -6.06
CA GLY A 48 42.67 -36.17 -4.96
C GLY A 48 42.45 -35.46 -3.63
N HIS A 49 41.38 -35.85 -2.96
CA HIS A 49 41.13 -35.50 -1.58
C HIS A 49 41.94 -36.41 -0.68
N HIS A 50 42.98 -35.88 -0.04
CA HIS A 50 43.58 -36.48 1.15
C HIS A 50 42.67 -36.19 2.35
N GLU A 51 42.04 -37.22 2.87
CA GLU A 51 41.42 -37.17 4.19
C GLU A 51 42.51 -37.24 5.26
N PRO A 52 42.62 -36.33 6.21
CA PRO A 52 43.39 -36.50 7.42
C PRO A 52 42.57 -37.37 8.41
N GLY A 53 43.10 -38.58 8.70
CA GLY A 53 42.57 -39.46 9.74
C GLY A 53 42.62 -38.79 11.09
N TYR A 54 41.44 -38.55 11.66
CA TYR A 54 41.30 -38.14 13.05
C TYR A 54 41.39 -39.36 13.95
N GLY A 55 42.48 -39.41 14.75
CA GLY A 55 42.65 -40.39 15.78
C GLY A 55 41.51 -40.25 16.85
N HIS A 56 40.93 -41.42 17.21
CA HIS A 56 40.07 -41.55 18.37
C HIS A 56 40.90 -41.31 19.64
N GLY A 57 40.88 -40.06 20.13
CA GLY A 57 41.30 -39.76 21.48
C GLY A 57 40.12 -39.93 22.42
N ASP A 58 40.28 -40.79 23.41
CA ASP A 58 39.31 -41.01 24.49
C ASP A 58 39.04 -39.64 25.19
N LEU A 59 37.81 -39.14 25.05
CA LEU A 59 37.35 -37.98 25.77
C LEU A 59 37.02 -38.37 27.22
N PRO A 60 37.47 -37.61 28.23
CA PRO A 60 37.10 -37.82 29.61
C PRO A 60 35.58 -37.67 29.81
N PRO A 61 34.97 -38.44 30.72
CA PRO A 61 33.51 -38.32 30.99
C PRO A 61 33.14 -36.93 31.46
N PRO A 62 31.96 -36.44 31.06
CA PRO A 62 31.50 -35.09 31.44
C PRO A 62 31.31 -35.02 32.97
N PRO A 63 31.58 -33.86 33.58
CA PRO A 63 31.42 -33.64 35.01
C PRO A 63 29.92 -33.79 35.38
N SER A 64 29.66 -34.49 36.50
CA SER A 64 28.34 -34.64 37.07
C SER A 64 27.83 -33.30 37.58
N TYR A 65 26.79 -32.77 36.90
CA TYR A 65 26.10 -31.56 37.36
C TYR A 65 25.05 -31.94 38.43
N SER A 66 25.29 -31.49 39.65
CA SER A 66 24.23 -31.46 40.66
C SER A 66 23.28 -30.31 40.36
N PRO A 67 21.96 -30.50 40.32
CA PRO A 67 21.02 -29.41 40.05
C PRO A 67 21.08 -28.41 41.22
N PRO A 68 21.10 -27.08 40.93
CA PRO A 68 21.04 -26.07 41.99
C PRO A 68 19.68 -26.14 42.69
N SER A 69 19.70 -26.07 44.00
CA SER A 69 18.53 -26.02 44.87
C SER A 69 17.57 -24.91 44.44
N THR A 70 16.31 -25.28 44.21
CA THR A 70 15.19 -24.38 43.88
C THR A 70 15.01 -23.35 45.03
N SER A 71 15.59 -22.18 44.87
CA SER A 71 15.11 -20.99 45.57
C SER A 71 13.81 -20.54 44.93
N THR A 72 12.75 -20.55 45.72
CA THR A 72 11.42 -20.06 45.35
C THR A 72 11.50 -18.60 44.99
N SER A 73 11.78 -18.31 43.73
CA SER A 73 11.63 -16.95 43.22
C SER A 73 10.15 -16.76 42.88
N ASN A 74 9.54 -15.74 43.51
CA ASN A 74 8.22 -15.22 43.14
C ASN A 74 8.15 -15.09 41.63
N ALA A 75 7.31 -15.93 41.00
CA ALA A 75 7.03 -15.85 39.59
C ALA A 75 6.35 -14.50 39.34
N VAL A 76 7.13 -13.53 38.86
CA VAL A 76 6.59 -12.35 38.21
C VAL A 76 5.81 -12.88 37.02
N GLN A 77 4.48 -12.83 37.11
CA GLN A 77 3.63 -13.20 35.98
C GLN A 77 4.06 -12.37 34.77
N PRO A 78 4.26 -12.97 33.60
CA PRO A 78 4.58 -12.21 32.41
C PRO A 78 3.44 -11.23 32.19
N VAL A 79 3.75 -9.92 32.24
CA VAL A 79 2.83 -8.86 31.89
C VAL A 79 2.36 -9.20 30.48
N GLN A 80 1.09 -9.57 30.32
CA GLN A 80 0.49 -9.84 29.02
C GLN A 80 0.64 -8.56 28.21
N SER A 81 1.58 -8.56 27.27
CA SER A 81 1.74 -7.46 26.33
C SER A 81 0.44 -7.29 25.57
N VAL A 82 -0.23 -6.15 25.77
CA VAL A 82 -1.43 -5.79 25.01
C VAL A 82 -1.09 -5.94 23.53
N PRO A 83 -1.87 -6.71 22.73
CA PRO A 83 -1.58 -6.91 21.34
C PRO A 83 -1.48 -5.57 20.62
N GLN A 84 -0.27 -5.18 20.20
CA GLN A 84 -0.08 -3.93 19.51
C GLN A 84 -0.65 -4.05 18.09
N VAL A 85 -1.51 -3.09 17.71
CA VAL A 85 -2.05 -3.00 16.35
C VAL A 85 -0.90 -2.98 15.33
N PRO A 86 -0.93 -3.82 14.27
CA PRO A 86 0.09 -3.80 13.23
C PRO A 86 0.27 -2.41 12.61
N PRO A 87 1.48 -2.04 12.16
CA PRO A 87 1.72 -0.72 11.52
C PRO A 87 0.80 -0.43 10.33
N SER A 88 0.35 -1.48 9.63
CA SER A 88 -0.59 -1.40 8.50
C SER A 88 -2.06 -1.45 8.89
N GLY A 89 -2.37 -1.60 10.18
CA GLY A 89 -3.72 -1.92 10.65
C GLY A 89 -4.13 -3.37 10.35
N TYR A 90 -5.33 -3.76 10.80
CA TYR A 90 -5.96 -5.05 10.44
C TYR A 90 -6.68 -4.89 9.11
N ARG A 91 -6.36 -5.76 8.14
CA ARG A 91 -6.85 -5.63 6.76
C ARG A 91 -7.72 -6.79 6.33
N ILE A 92 -8.66 -6.52 5.44
CA ILE A 92 -9.57 -7.50 4.86
C ILE A 92 -9.19 -7.69 3.39
N PRO A 93 -8.64 -8.86 2.98
CA PRO A 93 -8.33 -9.13 1.59
C PRO A 93 -9.58 -9.11 0.71
N LEU A 94 -9.48 -8.46 -0.45
CA LEU A 94 -10.52 -8.33 -1.48
C LEU A 94 -9.89 -8.60 -2.87
N GLY A 95 -10.72 -8.59 -3.91
CA GLY A 95 -10.23 -8.74 -5.29
C GLY A 95 -9.70 -10.15 -5.63
N ILE A 96 -10.04 -11.16 -4.82
CA ILE A 96 -9.78 -12.57 -5.14
C ILE A 96 -11.01 -13.09 -5.88
N PRO A 97 -10.86 -13.85 -7.01
CA PRO A 97 -11.99 -14.36 -7.80
C PRO A 97 -13.06 -15.11 -7.00
N SER A 98 -12.66 -15.70 -5.86
CA SER A 98 -13.53 -16.45 -4.95
C SER A 98 -14.20 -15.59 -3.87
N THR A 99 -13.93 -14.28 -3.79
CA THR A 99 -14.57 -13.41 -2.79
C THR A 99 -15.90 -12.91 -3.34
N PRO A 100 -17.05 -13.38 -2.82
CA PRO A 100 -18.33 -13.29 -3.52
C PRO A 100 -18.96 -11.89 -3.52
N SER A 101 -18.68 -11.02 -2.59
CA SER A 101 -19.26 -9.67 -2.52
C SER A 101 -18.44 -8.78 -1.60
N PHE A 102 -18.69 -7.46 -1.71
CA PHE A 102 -18.11 -6.50 -0.75
C PHE A 102 -18.59 -6.86 0.66
N PRO A 103 -17.69 -6.92 1.67
CA PRO A 103 -18.06 -7.35 3.02
C PRO A 103 -19.12 -6.43 3.65
N GLY A 104 -19.94 -6.99 4.55
CA GLY A 104 -20.93 -6.21 5.30
C GLY A 104 -20.28 -5.25 6.31
N ILE A 105 -21.12 -4.33 6.83
CA ILE A 105 -20.70 -3.23 7.70
C ILE A 105 -20.06 -3.72 9.01
N GLU A 106 -20.41 -4.91 9.48
CA GLU A 106 -19.85 -5.53 10.68
C GLU A 106 -18.33 -5.77 10.53
N ARG A 107 -17.84 -5.98 9.30
CA ARG A 107 -16.44 -6.19 8.97
C ARG A 107 -15.76 -4.92 8.45
N THR A 108 -16.41 -4.20 7.54
CA THR A 108 -15.84 -3.02 6.89
C THR A 108 -15.82 -1.80 7.82
N ARG A 109 -16.67 -1.78 8.83
CA ARG A 109 -17.00 -0.60 9.61
C ARG A 109 -17.67 0.46 8.74
N GLU A 110 -17.93 1.64 9.31
CA GLU A 110 -18.46 2.77 8.55
C GLU A 110 -17.41 3.31 7.58
N ALA A 111 -17.87 3.74 6.42
CA ALA A 111 -17.01 4.40 5.45
C ALA A 111 -16.53 5.75 5.99
N PRO A 112 -15.21 6.02 5.99
CA PRO A 112 -14.70 7.29 6.50
C PRO A 112 -15.07 8.50 5.64
N PHE A 113 -15.50 8.28 4.40
CA PHE A 113 -15.80 9.35 3.44
C PHE A 113 -17.00 8.99 2.57
N THR A 114 -17.54 10.01 1.88
CA THR A 114 -18.48 9.89 0.77
C THR A 114 -17.84 10.39 -0.52
N ASP A 115 -18.25 9.84 -1.65
CA ASP A 115 -17.81 10.27 -2.97
C ASP A 115 -18.44 11.62 -3.36
N ALA A 116 -18.07 12.16 -4.50
CA ALA A 116 -18.55 13.44 -5.03
C ALA A 116 -20.08 13.55 -5.14
N ASP A 117 -20.80 12.43 -5.21
CA ASP A 117 -22.26 12.37 -5.21
C ASP A 117 -22.88 12.62 -3.81
N GLY A 118 -22.07 12.77 -2.77
CA GLY A 118 -22.48 12.98 -1.39
C GLY A 118 -23.21 11.80 -0.74
N LYS A 119 -23.25 10.63 -1.39
CA LYS A 119 -24.02 9.45 -0.95
C LYS A 119 -23.24 8.14 -0.98
N SER A 120 -22.42 7.93 -2.01
CA SER A 120 -21.70 6.68 -2.18
C SER A 120 -20.58 6.55 -1.15
N PRO A 121 -20.55 5.45 -0.37
CA PRO A 121 -19.50 5.25 0.61
C PRO A 121 -18.14 5.03 -0.06
N VAL A 122 -17.10 5.65 0.50
CA VAL A 122 -15.72 5.54 0.07
C VAL A 122 -14.88 5.00 1.22
N PHE A 123 -14.22 3.87 0.94
CA PHE A 123 -13.32 3.21 1.87
C PHE A 123 -11.87 3.41 1.45
N ILE A 124 -10.96 3.05 2.34
CA ILE A 124 -9.52 3.05 2.13
C ILE A 124 -8.98 1.63 2.12
N GLY A 125 -7.90 1.42 1.38
CA GLY A 125 -7.25 0.12 1.30
C GLY A 125 -5.90 0.22 0.63
N SER A 126 -5.33 -0.94 0.27
CA SER A 126 -4.08 -1.01 -0.49
C SER A 126 -4.22 -1.98 -1.65
N ALA A 127 -3.74 -1.57 -2.81
CA ALA A 127 -3.74 -2.34 -4.04
C ALA A 127 -2.35 -2.95 -4.28
N LEU A 128 -2.31 -4.24 -4.59
CA LEU A 128 -1.08 -4.94 -4.94
C LEU A 128 -0.84 -4.78 -6.45
N LEU A 129 0.18 -4.01 -6.82
CA LEU A 129 0.71 -3.91 -8.16
C LEU A 129 1.83 -4.94 -8.34
N GLN A 130 2.46 -5.00 -9.52
CA GLN A 130 3.47 -6.01 -9.83
C GLN A 130 4.62 -6.02 -8.79
N ASP A 131 5.22 -4.85 -8.52
CA ASP A 131 6.42 -4.73 -7.67
C ASP A 131 6.24 -3.70 -6.54
N SER A 132 4.99 -3.35 -6.21
CA SER A 132 4.67 -2.32 -5.24
C SER A 132 3.29 -2.50 -4.63
N VAL A 133 3.04 -1.85 -3.51
CA VAL A 133 1.73 -1.82 -2.86
C VAL A 133 1.34 -0.36 -2.63
N HIS A 134 0.20 0.04 -3.14
CA HIS A 134 -0.22 1.44 -3.09
C HIS A 134 -1.51 1.63 -2.30
N PRO A 135 -1.58 2.65 -1.42
CA PRO A 135 -2.86 3.12 -0.89
C PRO A 135 -3.87 3.37 -2.01
N CYS A 136 -5.10 2.95 -1.79
CA CYS A 136 -6.15 3.06 -2.79
C CYS A 136 -7.48 3.54 -2.19
N LYS A 137 -8.31 4.10 -3.05
CA LYS A 137 -9.72 4.41 -2.82
C LYS A 137 -10.57 3.20 -3.23
N ILE A 138 -11.56 2.82 -2.42
CA ILE A 138 -12.48 1.73 -2.73
C ILE A 138 -13.90 2.28 -2.72
N VAL A 139 -14.58 2.17 -3.87
CA VAL A 139 -15.97 2.64 -4.08
C VAL A 139 -16.83 1.45 -4.49
N PRO A 140 -17.52 0.77 -3.55
CA PRO A 140 -18.27 -0.46 -3.83
C PRO A 140 -19.37 -0.31 -4.88
N LYS A 141 -19.91 0.90 -5.06
CA LYS A 141 -20.90 1.22 -6.09
C LYS A 141 -20.40 0.96 -7.52
N ILE A 142 -19.08 1.06 -7.74
CA ILE A 142 -18.45 0.78 -9.04
C ILE A 142 -18.19 -0.74 -9.11
N GLN A 143 -19.19 -1.51 -9.51
CA GLN A 143 -19.23 -2.98 -9.37
C GLN A 143 -18.04 -3.73 -9.97
N ASN A 144 -17.58 -3.35 -11.16
CA ASN A 144 -16.52 -4.08 -11.86
C ASN A 144 -15.10 -3.61 -11.51
N GLU A 145 -14.95 -2.39 -11.01
CA GLU A 145 -13.68 -1.74 -10.74
C GLU A 145 -13.75 -0.87 -9.48
N PRO A 146 -14.08 -1.44 -8.30
CA PRO A 146 -14.27 -0.66 -7.09
C PRO A 146 -12.97 -0.04 -6.56
N CYS A 147 -11.83 -0.63 -6.89
CA CYS A 147 -10.52 -0.19 -6.42
C CYS A 147 -9.90 0.82 -7.41
N ARG A 148 -9.51 1.98 -6.88
CA ARG A 148 -8.89 3.08 -7.62
C ARG A 148 -7.57 3.48 -6.97
N VAL A 149 -6.51 3.55 -7.76
CA VAL A 149 -5.16 3.88 -7.32
C VAL A 149 -4.73 5.21 -7.93
N SER A 150 -4.25 6.13 -7.10
CA SER A 150 -3.60 7.36 -7.59
C SER A 150 -2.19 7.01 -8.07
N TYR A 151 -1.98 7.06 -9.41
CA TYR A 151 -0.71 6.72 -10.04
C TYR A 151 -0.42 7.65 -11.22
N GLY A 152 0.82 8.17 -11.31
CA GLY A 152 1.21 9.05 -12.42
C GLY A 152 0.37 10.32 -12.56
N GLY A 153 -0.17 10.87 -11.47
CA GLY A 153 -1.00 12.08 -11.49
C GLY A 153 -2.48 11.85 -11.87
N THR A 154 -2.87 10.60 -12.09
CA THR A 154 -4.24 10.21 -12.45
C THR A 154 -4.80 9.17 -11.48
N GLU A 155 -6.11 8.94 -11.53
CA GLU A 155 -6.78 7.85 -10.82
C GLU A 155 -7.01 6.68 -11.77
N VAL A 156 -6.35 5.55 -11.51
CA VAL A 156 -6.37 4.34 -12.36
C VAL A 156 -7.20 3.25 -11.70
N ALA A 157 -8.05 2.57 -12.49
CA ALA A 157 -8.77 1.39 -12.04
C ALA A 157 -7.82 0.21 -11.80
N HIS A 158 -7.96 -0.48 -10.67
CA HIS A 158 -7.20 -1.66 -10.34
C HIS A 158 -8.11 -2.89 -10.24
N ARG A 159 -7.80 -3.92 -11.04
CA ARG A 159 -8.57 -5.18 -11.10
C ARG A 159 -7.88 -6.36 -10.40
N GLY A 160 -6.66 -6.15 -9.88
CA GLY A 160 -5.89 -7.14 -9.16
C GLY A 160 -6.31 -7.30 -7.71
N ARG A 161 -5.42 -7.91 -6.93
CA ARG A 161 -5.60 -8.05 -5.48
C ARG A 161 -5.50 -6.70 -4.79
N PHE A 162 -6.42 -6.44 -3.89
CA PHE A 162 -6.38 -5.30 -2.99
C PHE A 162 -6.95 -5.72 -1.62
N ASP A 163 -6.70 -4.93 -0.62
CA ASP A 163 -7.29 -5.10 0.70
C ASP A 163 -8.06 -3.85 1.10
N LEU A 164 -8.96 -4.01 2.05
CA LEU A 164 -9.67 -2.93 2.70
C LEU A 164 -9.07 -2.74 4.09
N LEU A 165 -8.81 -1.48 4.47
CA LEU A 165 -8.49 -1.09 5.83
C LEU A 165 -9.76 -0.55 6.51
N PRO A 166 -10.37 -1.30 7.44
CA PRO A 166 -11.49 -0.79 8.24
C PRO A 166 -11.03 0.43 9.05
N PHE A 167 -11.71 1.56 8.87
CA PHE A 167 -11.43 2.76 9.66
C PHE A 167 -12.10 2.64 11.03
N VAL A 168 -11.30 2.74 12.09
CA VAL A 168 -11.78 2.63 13.47
C VAL A 168 -11.44 3.93 14.20
N PRO A 169 -12.40 4.87 14.35
CA PRO A 169 -12.15 6.20 14.95
C PRO A 169 -11.55 6.16 16.36
N ALA A 170 -11.82 5.08 17.11
CA ALA A 170 -11.28 4.91 18.46
C ALA A 170 -9.75 4.70 18.50
N ILE A 171 -9.15 4.28 17.37
CA ILE A 171 -7.71 3.97 17.29
C ILE A 171 -7.03 4.58 16.08
N MET A 172 -7.73 5.35 15.25
CA MET A 172 -7.21 5.97 14.02
C MET A 172 -7.77 7.38 13.87
N GLU A 173 -6.94 8.30 13.37
CA GLU A 173 -7.37 9.66 13.03
C GLU A 173 -6.63 10.18 11.79
N PHE A 174 -7.29 11.06 11.03
CA PHE A 174 -6.65 11.84 9.97
C PHE A 174 -6.15 13.16 10.52
N VAL A 175 -4.85 13.40 10.41
CA VAL A 175 -4.19 14.62 10.93
C VAL A 175 -3.70 15.46 9.77
N PRO A 176 -4.04 16.76 9.72
CA PRO A 176 -3.51 17.68 8.73
C PRO A 176 -2.00 17.75 8.75
N THR A 177 -1.36 17.68 7.60
CA THR A 177 0.08 17.78 7.42
C THR A 177 0.42 18.28 6.02
N SER A 178 1.69 18.34 5.70
CA SER A 178 2.18 18.70 4.36
C SER A 178 3.47 17.97 4.04
N ASN A 179 3.73 17.77 2.75
CA ASN A 179 4.96 17.16 2.23
C ASN A 179 5.32 15.79 2.84
N GLY A 180 4.32 14.98 3.15
CA GLY A 180 4.54 13.67 3.78
C GLY A 180 5.12 13.73 5.20
N HIS A 181 5.10 14.92 5.86
CA HIS A 181 5.68 15.10 7.19
C HIS A 181 4.91 14.28 8.23
N VAL A 182 5.65 13.49 9.00
CA VAL A 182 5.11 12.74 10.14
C VAL A 182 5.42 13.52 11.42
N PRO A 183 4.42 14.09 12.13
CA PRO A 183 4.65 14.80 13.38
C PRO A 183 5.30 13.91 14.43
N HIS A 184 6.15 14.51 15.26
CA HIS A 184 6.85 13.79 16.32
C HIS A 184 5.88 13.04 17.26
N GLY A 185 6.22 11.80 17.61
CA GLY A 185 5.38 10.96 18.47
C GLY A 185 4.16 10.34 17.78
N ARG A 186 3.92 10.61 16.51
CA ARG A 186 2.84 10.02 15.74
C ARG A 186 3.32 8.81 14.92
N ARG A 187 2.49 7.79 14.83
CA ARG A 187 2.75 6.58 14.02
C ARG A 187 1.79 6.54 12.83
N PRO A 188 2.27 6.80 11.60
CA PRO A 188 1.41 6.76 10.43
C PRO A 188 0.95 5.33 10.13
N VAL A 189 -0.26 5.19 9.59
CA VAL A 189 -0.75 3.91 9.11
C VAL A 189 -0.11 3.61 7.76
N LYS A 190 0.71 2.55 7.73
CA LYS A 190 1.38 2.13 6.50
C LYS A 190 0.38 1.65 5.48
N GLY A 191 0.43 2.22 4.30
CA GLY A 191 -0.44 1.89 3.17
C GLY A 191 0.23 1.04 2.09
N GLY A 192 1.56 0.88 2.17
CA GLY A 192 2.34 0.11 1.21
C GLY A 192 3.73 0.67 0.99
N PHE A 193 4.24 0.45 -0.22
CA PHE A 193 5.59 0.87 -0.63
C PHE A 193 5.67 1.01 -2.16
N GLU A 194 6.54 1.90 -2.63
CA GLU A 194 6.91 2.03 -4.04
C GLU A 194 7.86 0.89 -4.46
N GLN A 195 8.07 0.70 -5.75
CA GLN A 195 9.04 -0.26 -6.29
C GLN A 195 10.46 -0.06 -5.73
N SER A 196 10.82 1.17 -5.38
CA SER A 196 12.08 1.51 -4.68
C SER A 196 12.16 1.00 -3.24
N GLY A 197 11.07 0.51 -2.67
CA GLY A 197 10.93 0.16 -1.26
C GLY A 197 10.56 1.34 -0.36
N SER A 198 10.41 2.55 -0.90
CA SER A 198 10.03 3.74 -0.13
C SER A 198 8.61 3.58 0.43
N GLU A 199 8.44 3.82 1.73
CA GLU A 199 7.15 3.65 2.41
C GLU A 199 6.09 4.63 1.91
N LEU A 200 4.86 4.14 1.81
CA LEU A 200 3.66 4.91 1.50
C LEU A 200 2.68 4.86 2.67
N TYR A 201 2.06 5.99 2.93
CA TYR A 201 1.04 6.15 3.97
C TYR A 201 -0.31 6.48 3.35
N HIS A 202 -1.39 6.08 4.04
CA HIS A 202 -2.75 6.51 3.67
C HIS A 202 -2.90 8.00 3.90
N ALA A 203 -3.32 8.71 2.88
CA ALA A 203 -3.57 10.14 2.92
C ALA A 203 -4.93 10.49 2.31
N VAL A 204 -5.41 11.69 2.62
CA VAL A 204 -6.63 12.27 2.06
C VAL A 204 -6.32 13.69 1.62
N ALA A 205 -6.67 14.00 0.39
CA ALA A 205 -6.69 15.37 -0.12
C ALA A 205 -8.13 15.88 -0.20
N VAL A 206 -8.31 17.19 -0.12
CA VAL A 206 -9.60 17.84 -0.40
C VAL A 206 -9.51 18.43 -1.81
N ILE A 207 -10.32 17.90 -2.73
CA ILE A 207 -10.38 18.34 -4.13
C ILE A 207 -11.82 18.78 -4.38
N ASP A 208 -12.01 20.03 -4.72
CA ASP A 208 -13.34 20.65 -4.94
C ASP A 208 -14.34 20.39 -3.80
N GLY A 209 -13.84 20.43 -2.57
CA GLY A 209 -14.63 20.19 -1.36
C GLY A 209 -14.88 18.71 -1.04
N VAL A 210 -14.42 17.78 -1.87
CA VAL A 210 -14.56 16.34 -1.68
C VAL A 210 -13.29 15.76 -1.06
N LYS A 211 -13.45 14.92 -0.03
CA LYS A 211 -12.33 14.17 0.56
C LYS A 211 -11.98 12.96 -0.31
N VAL A 212 -10.83 12.99 -0.95
CA VAL A 212 -10.35 11.94 -1.87
C VAL A 212 -9.20 11.17 -1.21
N PRO A 213 -9.38 9.88 -0.90
CA PRO A 213 -8.30 9.04 -0.43
C PRO A 213 -7.20 8.86 -1.48
N GLY A 214 -5.96 8.87 -1.01
CA GLY A 214 -4.78 8.72 -1.84
C GLY A 214 -3.59 8.23 -1.04
N LYS A 215 -2.41 8.53 -1.55
CA LYS A 215 -1.14 8.13 -0.93
C LYS A 215 -0.25 9.34 -0.70
N THR A 216 0.59 9.22 0.32
CA THR A 216 1.72 10.11 0.55
C THR A 216 2.93 9.32 1.06
N GLY A 217 4.08 9.97 1.13
CA GLY A 217 5.33 9.45 1.68
C GLY A 217 6.34 10.59 1.79
N ILE A 218 7.38 10.41 2.59
CA ILE A 218 8.41 11.44 2.83
C ILE A 218 9.08 11.88 1.51
N HIS A 219 9.14 10.97 0.52
CA HIS A 219 9.70 11.23 -0.82
C HIS A 219 8.70 11.86 -1.80
N LEU A 220 7.41 11.99 -1.43
CA LEU A 220 6.36 12.56 -2.26
C LEU A 220 6.04 13.97 -1.77
N VAL A 221 6.43 14.98 -2.53
CA VAL A 221 6.13 16.38 -2.21
C VAL A 221 4.65 16.66 -2.53
N ARG A 222 3.85 17.01 -1.50
CA ARG A 222 2.44 17.42 -1.58
C ARG A 222 2.20 18.62 -0.68
N VAL A 223 1.41 19.58 -1.16
CA VAL A 223 1.28 20.89 -0.47
C VAL A 223 0.38 20.80 0.77
N TYR A 224 -0.79 20.15 0.67
CA TYR A 224 -1.73 19.98 1.79
C TYR A 224 -2.40 18.62 1.71
N GLU A 225 -2.35 17.89 2.82
CA GLU A 225 -2.95 16.57 2.96
C GLU A 225 -3.29 16.25 4.41
N GLN A 226 -4.09 15.22 4.63
CA GLN A 226 -4.27 14.63 5.94
C GLN A 226 -3.73 13.20 5.90
N ILE A 227 -2.82 12.87 6.80
CA ILE A 227 -2.28 11.51 6.93
C ILE A 227 -3.06 10.77 8.01
N LEU A 228 -3.32 9.47 7.75
CA LEU A 228 -3.92 8.58 8.73
C LEU A 228 -2.88 8.10 9.74
N PHE A 229 -3.17 8.30 11.02
CA PHE A 229 -2.33 7.87 12.13
C PHE A 229 -3.05 6.88 13.04
N HIS A 230 -2.27 6.00 13.69
CA HIS A 230 -2.75 5.29 14.85
C HIS A 230 -2.79 6.23 16.05
N LEU A 231 -3.88 6.21 16.78
CA LEU A 231 -3.92 6.83 18.10
C LEU A 231 -3.04 6.03 19.05
N ASN A 232 -2.13 6.69 19.75
CA ASN A 232 -1.36 6.06 20.80
C ASN A 232 -2.33 5.77 21.94
N CYS A 233 -2.68 4.49 22.14
CA CYS A 233 -3.19 4.06 23.45
C CYS A 233 -2.01 4.20 24.41
N ILE A 234 -2.05 5.24 25.26
CA ILE A 234 -1.16 5.45 26.40
C ILE A 234 -1.46 4.38 27.45
#